data_f8d04cade63b7d10e727db4ab0a3601b
#
_entry.id   f8d04cade63b7d10e727db4ab0a3601b
#
_cell.length_a   1.000
_cell.length_b   1.000
_cell.length_c   1.000
_cell.angle_alpha   90.00
_cell.angle_beta   90.00
_cell.angle_gamma   90.00
#
_symmetry.space_group_name_H-M   'P 1'
#
loop_
_entity.id
_entity.type
_entity.pdbx_description
1 polymer ?
#
loop_
_entity_poly.entity_id
_entity_poly.type
_entity_poly.pdbx_seq_one_letter_code
_entity_poly.pdbx_strand_id
1 'polypeptide(L)'
;IRDFVGSRGLGDVYKRQEYEIGQKLLDKIKNTIAALGGEVVMIEDNREYPGNDEYFLLLYEFKYGIDKYLQSKKNLNVSSLDDLIEFNEANKDEVMQYFDQDIFYQSEEASLDQQRYEDAKKIVLEAQNDIQYILNQNNLDALVGLTRNPAWEINYVGGDDKAMDKQLSWGNGGFAAIAGFPHITVPLSLVNGLPVGVSFIGSAWSEKSLLEMAYAFEQFNQVGEIE
;
A
#
# COMPACT_ATOMS: atom_id res chain seq x y z
N ILE A 1 5.13 -8.23 19.55
CA ILE A 1 4.40 -7.73 18.37
C ILE A 1 3.58 -6.53 18.82
N ARG A 2 3.73 -5.39 18.15
CA ARG A 2 3.10 -4.12 18.58
C ARG A 2 2.39 -3.45 17.40
N ASP A 3 1.17 -2.94 17.63
CA ASP A 3 0.27 -2.42 16.60
C ASP A 3 0.61 -1.00 16.14
N PHE A 4 0.35 -0.78 14.86
CA PHE A 4 0.32 0.53 14.22
C PHE A 4 -1.14 0.89 13.89
N VAL A 5 -1.67 1.96 14.45
CA VAL A 5 -3.00 2.48 14.12
C VAL A 5 -2.91 3.95 13.77
N GLY A 6 -2.94 4.26 12.48
CA GLY A 6 -3.13 5.62 12.01
C GLY A 6 -4.62 5.99 12.01
N SER A 7 -5.03 7.02 12.77
CA SER A 7 -6.38 7.56 12.69
C SER A 7 -6.38 8.94 12.03
N ARG A 8 -7.13 9.11 10.92
CA ARG A 8 -7.46 10.43 10.37
C ARG A 8 -8.91 10.78 10.66
N GLY A 9 -9.17 12.07 10.87
CA GLY A 9 -10.38 12.68 11.38
C GLY A 9 -11.70 12.30 10.69
N LEU A 10 -12.76 12.29 11.48
CA LEU A 10 -14.09 11.78 11.22
C LEU A 10 -15.05 12.86 10.69
N GLY A 11 -15.82 12.52 9.68
CA GLY A 11 -17.05 13.18 9.26
C GLY A 11 -17.94 12.23 8.46
N ASP A 12 -19.09 11.86 9.03
CA ASP A 12 -20.28 11.17 8.50
C ASP A 12 -20.58 9.78 9.06
N VAL A 13 -21.89 9.43 9.05
CA VAL A 13 -22.46 8.17 9.59
C VAL A 13 -21.85 6.92 8.95
N TYR A 14 -21.50 6.97 7.65
CA TYR A 14 -20.80 5.88 6.95
C TYR A 14 -19.39 5.63 7.51
N LYS A 15 -18.64 6.68 7.76
CA LYS A 15 -17.30 6.60 8.36
C LYS A 15 -17.33 6.00 9.77
N ARG A 16 -18.45 6.12 10.49
CA ARG A 16 -18.61 5.55 11.82
C ARG A 16 -18.74 4.03 11.79
N GLN A 17 -19.55 3.45 10.88
CA GLN A 17 -19.68 1.99 10.74
C GLN A 17 -18.39 1.33 10.31
N GLU A 18 -17.70 1.91 9.33
CA GLU A 18 -16.41 1.41 8.86
C GLU A 18 -15.33 1.53 9.95
N TYR A 19 -15.38 2.59 10.76
CA TYR A 19 -14.52 2.72 11.93
C TYR A 19 -14.79 1.61 12.95
N GLU A 20 -16.06 1.29 13.24
CA GLU A 20 -16.43 0.22 14.16
C GLU A 20 -15.96 -1.15 13.66
N ILE A 21 -16.08 -1.43 12.36
CA ILE A 21 -15.55 -2.66 11.74
C ILE A 21 -14.01 -2.68 11.84
N GLY A 22 -13.35 -1.58 11.54
CA GLY A 22 -11.90 -1.46 11.67
C GLY A 22 -11.41 -1.76 13.08
N GLN A 23 -12.10 -1.24 14.12
CA GLN A 23 -11.78 -1.53 15.52
C GLN A 23 -11.98 -3.01 15.87
N LYS A 24 -13.06 -3.62 15.42
CA LYS A 24 -13.29 -5.07 15.64
C LYS A 24 -12.19 -5.92 14.98
N LEU A 25 -11.74 -5.55 13.78
CA LEU A 25 -10.64 -6.23 13.10
C LEU A 25 -9.32 -6.06 13.86
N LEU A 26 -9.01 -4.87 14.36
CA LEU A 26 -7.85 -4.61 15.20
C LEU A 26 -7.90 -5.39 16.52
N ASP A 27 -9.06 -5.44 17.16
CA ASP A 27 -9.26 -6.25 18.38
C ASP A 27 -9.07 -7.74 18.11
N LYS A 28 -9.52 -8.23 16.95
CA LYS A 28 -9.26 -9.60 16.52
C LYS A 28 -7.76 -9.86 16.36
N ILE A 29 -7.02 -8.94 15.73
CA ILE A 29 -5.56 -9.03 15.60
C ILE A 29 -4.90 -9.13 16.98
N LYS A 30 -5.23 -8.20 17.88
CA LYS A 30 -4.70 -8.16 19.26
C LYS A 30 -4.95 -9.45 20.01
N ASN A 31 -6.22 -9.92 20.00
CA ASN A 31 -6.62 -11.12 20.71
C ASN A 31 -5.92 -12.37 20.16
N THR A 32 -5.75 -12.46 18.84
CA THR A 32 -5.05 -13.58 18.19
C THR A 32 -3.57 -13.58 18.60
N ILE A 33 -2.89 -12.42 18.53
CA ILE A 33 -1.49 -12.28 18.92
C ILE A 33 -1.30 -12.60 20.41
N ALA A 34 -2.18 -12.09 21.28
CA ALA A 34 -2.11 -12.36 22.72
C ALA A 34 -2.33 -13.85 23.03
N ALA A 35 -3.25 -14.53 22.34
CA ALA A 35 -3.48 -15.97 22.51
C ALA A 35 -2.29 -16.80 22.04
N LEU A 36 -1.48 -16.31 21.10
CA LEU A 36 -0.21 -16.90 20.67
C LEU A 36 0.96 -16.57 21.61
N GLY A 37 0.73 -15.84 22.71
CA GLY A 37 1.74 -15.45 23.68
C GLY A 37 2.55 -14.21 23.30
N GLY A 38 2.10 -13.47 22.27
CA GLY A 38 2.70 -12.20 21.88
C GLY A 38 2.19 -11.05 22.76
N GLU A 39 3.03 -10.03 22.92
CA GLU A 39 2.65 -8.77 23.56
C GLU A 39 2.31 -7.73 22.48
N VAL A 40 1.17 -7.04 22.62
CA VAL A 40 0.72 -6.00 21.71
C VAL A 40 0.78 -4.65 22.39
N VAL A 41 1.47 -3.70 21.76
CA VAL A 41 1.54 -2.30 22.23
C VAL A 41 0.99 -1.39 21.16
N MET A 42 0.04 -0.53 21.56
CA MET A 42 -0.53 0.48 20.69
C MET A 42 0.46 1.63 20.50
N ILE A 43 0.66 2.04 19.26
CA ILE A 43 1.51 3.18 18.91
C ILE A 43 0.63 4.22 18.23
N GLU A 44 0.65 5.45 18.73
CA GLU A 44 0.16 6.61 17.99
C GLU A 44 1.20 6.98 16.92
N ASP A 45 0.79 6.90 15.66
CA ASP A 45 1.61 7.33 14.55
C ASP A 45 1.13 8.68 14.02
N ASN A 46 1.94 9.69 14.24
CA ASN A 46 1.69 11.06 13.81
C ASN A 46 2.55 11.45 12.59
N ARG A 47 3.18 10.48 11.92
CA ARG A 47 4.00 10.76 10.74
C ARG A 47 3.13 11.16 9.56
N GLU A 48 3.62 12.09 8.79
CA GLU A 48 3.05 12.39 7.48
C GLU A 48 3.57 11.41 6.44
N TYR A 49 2.65 10.81 5.71
CA TYR A 49 3.00 9.94 4.59
C TYR A 49 3.44 10.82 3.41
N PRO A 50 4.63 10.62 2.83
CA PRO A 50 5.16 11.45 1.76
C PRO A 50 4.54 11.11 0.38
N GLY A 51 3.20 11.03 0.32
CA GLY A 51 2.48 10.50 -0.83
C GLY A 51 2.71 11.27 -2.13
N ASN A 52 2.85 12.58 -2.07
CA ASN A 52 3.14 13.39 -3.26
C ASN A 52 4.57 13.17 -3.78
N ASP A 53 5.51 12.96 -2.88
CA ASP A 53 6.91 12.71 -3.25
C ASP A 53 7.08 11.28 -3.75
N GLU A 54 6.43 10.30 -3.10
CA GLU A 54 6.36 8.93 -3.58
C GLU A 54 5.74 8.86 -4.98
N TYR A 55 4.59 9.50 -5.19
CA TYR A 55 3.91 9.48 -6.48
C TYR A 55 4.76 10.09 -7.59
N PHE A 56 5.42 11.22 -7.32
CA PHE A 56 6.35 11.82 -8.27
C PHE A 56 7.53 10.89 -8.59
N LEU A 57 8.09 10.23 -7.57
CA LEU A 57 9.17 9.26 -7.73
C LEU A 57 8.74 8.09 -8.63
N LEU A 58 7.53 7.54 -8.39
CA LEU A 58 6.97 6.46 -9.20
C LEU A 58 6.80 6.87 -10.66
N LEU A 59 6.26 8.06 -10.93
CA LEU A 59 6.10 8.57 -12.29
C LEU A 59 7.44 8.72 -13.01
N TYR A 60 8.43 9.34 -12.33
CA TYR A 60 9.75 9.53 -12.88
C TYR A 60 10.45 8.21 -13.21
N GLU A 61 10.48 7.29 -12.26
CA GLU A 61 11.14 5.99 -12.42
C GLU A 61 10.41 5.09 -13.41
N PHE A 62 9.09 5.18 -13.50
CA PHE A 62 8.29 4.43 -14.47
C PHE A 62 8.74 4.73 -15.91
N LYS A 63 8.91 6.01 -16.26
CA LYS A 63 9.37 6.41 -17.59
C LYS A 63 10.68 5.70 -17.96
N TYR A 64 11.69 5.82 -17.11
CA TYR A 64 13.02 5.23 -17.38
C TYR A 64 12.98 3.68 -17.32
N GLY A 65 12.18 3.14 -16.43
CA GLY A 65 12.01 1.70 -16.27
C GLY A 65 11.37 1.06 -17.49
N ILE A 66 10.28 1.63 -18.02
CA ILE A 66 9.57 1.10 -19.19
C ILE A 66 10.41 1.23 -20.46
N ASP A 67 11.08 2.36 -20.66
CA ASP A 67 11.98 2.55 -21.80
C ASP A 67 13.07 1.48 -21.82
N LYS A 68 13.75 1.30 -20.70
CA LYS A 68 14.79 0.27 -20.56
C LYS A 68 14.25 -1.15 -20.80
N TYR A 69 13.05 -1.43 -20.31
CA TYR A 69 12.39 -2.71 -20.53
C TYR A 69 12.10 -2.94 -22.00
N LEU A 70 11.46 -1.99 -22.68
CA LEU A 70 11.10 -2.10 -24.10
C LEU A 70 12.33 -2.25 -24.99
N GLN A 71 13.38 -1.43 -24.78
CA GLN A 71 14.65 -1.51 -25.50
C GLN A 71 15.36 -2.86 -25.33
N SER A 72 15.13 -3.55 -24.21
CA SER A 72 15.67 -4.89 -23.98
C SER A 72 15.00 -5.99 -24.79
N LYS A 73 13.82 -5.72 -25.38
CA LYS A 73 13.02 -6.70 -26.10
C LYS A 73 13.35 -6.68 -27.61
N LYS A 74 13.41 -7.88 -28.18
CA LYS A 74 13.58 -8.05 -29.63
C LYS A 74 12.20 -8.17 -30.28
N ASN A 75 12.08 -7.63 -31.49
CA ASN A 75 10.88 -7.75 -32.32
C ASN A 75 9.63 -7.01 -31.80
N LEU A 76 9.81 -5.94 -31.02
CA LEU A 76 8.76 -4.98 -30.75
C LEU A 76 8.88 -3.76 -31.69
N ASN A 77 7.73 -3.18 -32.04
CA ASN A 77 7.67 -1.94 -32.82
C ASN A 77 7.65 -0.68 -31.93
N VAL A 78 7.73 -0.88 -30.61
CA VAL A 78 7.77 0.18 -29.59
C VAL A 78 9.02 0.02 -28.74
N SER A 79 9.67 1.12 -28.41
CA SER A 79 10.95 1.16 -27.68
C SER A 79 10.99 2.13 -26.51
N SER A 80 9.93 2.92 -26.35
CA SER A 80 9.81 3.98 -25.35
C SER A 80 8.36 4.12 -24.85
N LEU A 81 8.18 4.85 -23.76
CA LEU A 81 6.86 5.22 -23.26
C LEU A 81 6.13 6.11 -24.28
N ASP A 82 6.84 7.00 -24.96
CA ASP A 82 6.29 7.85 -25.99
C ASP A 82 5.72 7.02 -27.16
N ASP A 83 6.45 6.00 -27.63
CA ASP A 83 5.93 5.05 -28.64
C ASP A 83 4.66 4.33 -28.17
N LEU A 84 4.55 3.98 -26.87
CA LEU A 84 3.34 3.38 -26.31
C LEU A 84 2.17 4.36 -26.28
N ILE A 85 2.43 5.62 -25.92
CA ILE A 85 1.42 6.68 -25.95
C ILE A 85 0.88 6.86 -27.36
N GLU A 86 1.75 6.96 -28.36
CA GLU A 86 1.36 7.09 -29.76
C GLU A 86 0.56 5.86 -30.23
N PHE A 87 0.99 4.66 -29.87
CA PHE A 87 0.27 3.42 -30.20
C PHE A 87 -1.14 3.41 -29.60
N ASN A 88 -1.27 3.75 -28.32
CA ASN A 88 -2.57 3.78 -27.63
C ASN A 88 -3.51 4.84 -28.26
N GLU A 89 -3.00 6.03 -28.57
CA GLU A 89 -3.78 7.06 -29.26
C GLU A 89 -4.29 6.61 -30.65
N ALA A 90 -3.42 5.94 -31.42
CA ALA A 90 -3.77 5.42 -32.72
C ALA A 90 -4.83 4.31 -32.67
N ASN A 91 -4.92 3.60 -31.54
CA ASN A 91 -5.83 2.44 -31.34
C ASN A 91 -6.83 2.68 -30.19
N LYS A 92 -7.11 3.93 -29.82
CA LYS A 92 -7.88 4.28 -28.62
C LYS A 92 -9.25 3.62 -28.51
N ASP A 93 -9.93 3.41 -29.62
CA ASP A 93 -11.26 2.79 -29.64
C ASP A 93 -11.22 1.30 -29.20
N GLU A 94 -10.05 0.67 -29.26
CA GLU A 94 -9.83 -0.71 -28.82
C GLU A 94 -9.20 -0.79 -27.44
N VAL A 95 -8.18 0.03 -27.16
CA VAL A 95 -7.36 -0.13 -25.95
C VAL A 95 -7.73 0.82 -24.81
N MET A 96 -8.45 1.92 -25.08
CA MET A 96 -8.85 2.92 -24.07
C MET A 96 -10.37 3.05 -23.91
N GLN A 97 -11.12 1.94 -24.01
CA GLN A 97 -12.59 1.95 -23.93
C GLN A 97 -13.12 2.36 -22.54
N TYR A 98 -12.38 2.14 -21.48
CA TYR A 98 -12.80 2.37 -20.09
C TYR A 98 -11.88 3.29 -19.32
N PHE A 99 -10.58 3.26 -19.59
CA PHE A 99 -9.56 4.06 -18.94
C PHE A 99 -8.65 4.66 -20.00
N ASP A 100 -8.17 5.87 -19.75
CA ASP A 100 -7.19 6.55 -20.58
C ASP A 100 -5.75 6.30 -20.10
N GLN A 101 -4.80 7.11 -20.55
CA GLN A 101 -3.38 6.95 -20.25
C GLN A 101 -2.75 8.19 -19.57
N ASP A 102 -3.51 8.90 -18.76
CA ASP A 102 -3.04 10.13 -18.08
C ASP A 102 -1.74 9.92 -17.30
N ILE A 103 -1.59 8.77 -16.64
CA ILE A 103 -0.36 8.42 -15.92
C ILE A 103 0.85 8.36 -16.84
N PHE A 104 0.69 7.96 -18.10
CA PHE A 104 1.79 7.93 -19.07
C PHE A 104 2.24 9.35 -19.42
N TYR A 105 1.29 10.27 -19.66
CA TYR A 105 1.62 11.68 -19.88
C TYR A 105 2.27 12.32 -18.67
N GLN A 106 1.75 12.06 -17.46
CA GLN A 106 2.35 12.54 -16.22
C GLN A 106 3.79 12.00 -16.03
N SER A 107 4.05 10.76 -16.45
CA SER A 107 5.39 10.16 -16.35
C SER A 107 6.39 10.79 -17.32
N GLU A 108 5.95 11.11 -18.56
CA GLU A 108 6.79 11.88 -19.50
C GLU A 108 7.09 13.27 -18.94
N GLU A 109 6.10 13.98 -18.41
CA GLU A 109 6.29 15.30 -17.80
C GLU A 109 7.23 15.23 -16.59
N ALA A 110 7.00 14.29 -15.68
CA ALA A 110 7.82 14.10 -14.47
C ALA A 110 9.29 13.84 -14.82
N SER A 111 9.56 13.10 -15.90
CA SER A 111 10.93 12.75 -16.34
C SER A 111 11.81 13.94 -16.69
N LEU A 112 11.22 15.12 -16.89
CA LEU A 112 11.93 16.36 -17.24
C LEU A 112 12.48 17.08 -16.00
N ASP A 113 12.04 16.75 -14.79
CA ASP A 113 12.45 17.43 -13.55
C ASP A 113 13.34 16.54 -12.66
N GLN A 114 14.59 16.43 -13.05
CA GLN A 114 15.58 15.66 -12.29
C GLN A 114 15.81 16.25 -10.89
N GLN A 115 15.74 17.57 -10.71
CA GLN A 115 15.94 18.17 -9.39
C GLN A 115 14.83 17.76 -8.43
N ARG A 116 13.57 17.80 -8.87
CA ARG A 116 12.41 17.35 -8.10
C ARG A 116 12.53 15.86 -7.75
N TYR A 117 13.05 15.02 -8.67
CA TYR A 117 13.32 13.61 -8.42
C TYR A 117 14.31 13.39 -7.28
N GLU A 118 15.45 14.09 -7.28
CA GLU A 118 16.45 13.94 -6.22
C GLU A 118 15.89 14.39 -4.84
N ASP A 119 15.10 15.46 -4.83
CA ASP A 119 14.45 15.96 -3.61
C ASP A 119 13.40 14.98 -3.09
N ALA A 120 12.52 14.45 -3.95
CA ALA A 120 11.52 13.44 -3.61
C ALA A 120 12.17 12.16 -3.10
N LYS A 121 13.21 11.68 -3.77
CA LYS A 121 13.95 10.49 -3.36
C LYS A 121 14.54 10.61 -1.96
N LYS A 122 15.07 11.78 -1.61
CA LYS A 122 15.58 12.03 -0.27
C LYS A 122 14.48 11.93 0.78
N ILE A 123 13.34 12.56 0.54
CA ILE A 123 12.18 12.55 1.44
C ILE A 123 11.67 11.12 1.62
N VAL A 124 11.51 10.37 0.52
CA VAL A 124 11.03 8.98 0.56
C VAL A 124 11.99 8.06 1.31
N LEU A 125 13.30 8.22 1.13
CA LEU A 125 14.29 7.43 1.85
C LEU A 125 14.33 7.71 3.36
N GLU A 126 13.89 8.85 3.82
CA GLU A 126 13.76 9.16 5.26
C GLU A 126 12.75 8.23 5.96
N ALA A 127 11.76 7.69 5.24
CA ALA A 127 10.80 6.71 5.77
C ALA A 127 11.45 5.43 6.32
N GLN A 128 12.62 5.03 5.82
CA GLN A 128 13.40 3.92 6.37
C GLN A 128 13.81 4.19 7.82
N ASN A 129 14.25 5.43 8.09
CA ASN A 129 14.65 5.84 9.44
C ASN A 129 13.46 5.82 10.39
N ASP A 130 12.28 6.23 9.93
CA ASP A 130 11.08 6.28 10.74
C ASP A 130 10.63 4.90 11.21
N ILE A 131 10.55 3.92 10.30
CA ILE A 131 10.17 2.55 10.66
C ILE A 131 11.20 1.96 11.63
N GLN A 132 12.48 2.08 11.32
CA GLN A 132 13.52 1.55 12.17
C GLN A 132 13.55 2.23 13.55
N TYR A 133 13.30 3.54 13.59
CA TYR A 133 13.18 4.28 14.85
C TYR A 133 12.05 3.75 15.72
N ILE A 134 10.83 3.58 15.16
CA ILE A 134 9.67 3.04 15.89
C ILE A 134 9.95 1.64 16.44
N LEU A 135 10.48 0.74 15.62
CA LEU A 135 10.83 -0.60 16.03
C LEU A 135 11.81 -0.59 17.21
N ASN A 136 12.87 0.21 17.11
CA ASN A 136 13.92 0.28 18.15
C ASN A 136 13.43 0.95 19.43
N GLN A 137 12.75 2.10 19.33
CA GLN A 137 12.30 2.88 20.50
C GLN A 137 11.31 2.10 21.37
N ASN A 138 10.54 1.24 20.76
CA ASN A 138 9.53 0.46 21.46
C ASN A 138 9.93 -0.99 21.67
N ASN A 139 11.14 -1.39 21.28
CA ASN A 139 11.66 -2.75 21.35
C ASN A 139 10.70 -3.76 20.68
N LEU A 140 10.39 -3.52 19.40
CA LEU A 140 9.41 -4.28 18.63
C LEU A 140 10.07 -5.31 17.73
N ASP A 141 9.43 -6.47 17.61
CA ASP A 141 9.79 -7.49 16.62
C ASP A 141 9.18 -7.16 15.24
N ALA A 142 7.98 -6.58 15.22
CA ALA A 142 7.29 -6.15 13.99
C ALA A 142 6.24 -5.08 14.29
N LEU A 143 5.87 -4.30 13.24
CA LEU A 143 4.64 -3.52 13.20
C LEU A 143 3.54 -4.39 12.62
N VAL A 144 2.32 -4.25 13.14
CA VAL A 144 1.15 -5.04 12.71
C VAL A 144 -0.04 -4.12 12.48
N GLY A 145 -0.81 -4.37 11.44
CA GLY A 145 -2.02 -3.60 11.17
C GLY A 145 -2.85 -4.17 10.03
N LEU A 146 -3.97 -3.51 9.71
CA LEU A 146 -4.79 -3.90 8.57
C LEU A 146 -4.04 -3.68 7.26
N THR A 147 -4.09 -4.65 6.35
CA THR A 147 -3.38 -4.55 5.06
C THR A 147 -4.00 -3.49 4.19
N ARG A 148 -5.30 -3.59 3.94
CA ARG A 148 -6.07 -2.67 3.11
C ARG A 148 -7.58 -2.89 3.32
N ASN A 149 -8.37 -1.93 2.84
CA ASN A 149 -9.83 -2.06 2.75
C ASN A 149 -10.24 -3.30 1.94
N PRO A 150 -11.47 -3.81 2.14
CA PRO A 150 -12.07 -4.76 1.21
C PRO A 150 -12.07 -4.21 -0.22
N ALA A 151 -12.14 -5.11 -1.21
CA ALA A 151 -12.32 -4.70 -2.60
C ALA A 151 -13.60 -3.87 -2.77
N TRP A 152 -13.59 -2.95 -3.72
CA TRP A 152 -14.71 -2.08 -4.07
C TRP A 152 -15.23 -2.35 -5.48
N GLU A 153 -16.44 -1.89 -5.76
CA GLU A 153 -17.02 -2.00 -7.10
C GLU A 153 -16.32 -1.05 -8.08
N ILE A 154 -16.06 -1.54 -9.29
CA ILE A 154 -15.46 -0.75 -10.36
C ILE A 154 -16.41 0.38 -10.77
N ASN A 155 -15.91 1.59 -10.82
CA ASN A 155 -16.65 2.75 -11.33
C ASN A 155 -16.10 3.16 -12.71
N TYR A 156 -16.77 2.71 -13.77
CA TYR A 156 -16.35 2.99 -15.15
C TYR A 156 -16.51 4.47 -15.59
N VAL A 157 -17.26 5.28 -14.84
CA VAL A 157 -17.52 6.69 -15.19
C VAL A 157 -16.56 7.63 -14.47
N GLY A 158 -16.18 7.28 -13.25
CA GLY A 158 -15.37 8.15 -12.39
C GLY A 158 -14.03 7.56 -11.93
N GLY A 159 -13.72 6.35 -12.38
CA GLY A 159 -12.49 5.66 -12.00
C GLY A 159 -12.44 5.26 -10.52
N ASP A 160 -11.27 4.84 -10.09
CA ASP A 160 -11.00 4.42 -8.72
C ASP A 160 -11.13 5.59 -7.72
N ASP A 161 -10.79 6.80 -8.10
CA ASP A 161 -10.94 7.98 -7.25
C ASP A 161 -12.36 8.10 -6.72
N LYS A 162 -13.37 7.99 -7.62
CA LYS A 162 -14.77 8.02 -7.20
C LYS A 162 -15.25 6.77 -6.49
N ALA A 163 -14.68 5.63 -6.81
CA ALA A 163 -14.99 4.39 -6.11
C ALA A 163 -14.47 4.43 -4.65
N MET A 164 -13.31 5.06 -4.43
CA MET A 164 -12.66 5.18 -3.13
C MET A 164 -13.11 6.38 -2.28
N ASP A 165 -13.75 7.39 -2.85
CA ASP A 165 -14.17 8.62 -2.16
C ASP A 165 -14.98 8.37 -0.87
N LYS A 166 -15.68 7.25 -0.80
CA LYS A 166 -16.54 6.87 0.34
C LYS A 166 -15.90 5.86 1.28
N GLN A 167 -14.67 5.43 1.01
CA GLN A 167 -14.02 4.40 1.80
C GLN A 167 -13.07 4.96 2.84
N LEU A 168 -12.99 4.29 4.01
CA LEU A 168 -11.91 4.55 4.95
C LEU A 168 -10.60 4.06 4.37
N SER A 169 -9.56 4.85 4.55
CA SER A 169 -8.21 4.46 4.15
C SER A 169 -7.59 3.58 5.24
N TRP A 170 -7.83 2.27 5.18
CA TRP A 170 -7.04 1.32 5.93
C TRP A 170 -5.83 0.93 5.08
N GLY A 171 -4.68 0.84 5.70
CA GLY A 171 -3.54 0.28 5.00
C GLY A 171 -2.20 0.71 5.56
N ASN A 172 -1.36 -0.27 5.81
CA ASN A 172 -0.02 -0.09 6.35
C ASN A 172 1.09 -0.43 5.34
N GLY A 173 0.73 -1.06 4.21
CA GLY A 173 1.70 -1.54 3.22
C GLY A 173 2.52 -0.43 2.55
N GLY A 174 1.95 0.77 2.40
CA GLY A 174 2.61 1.90 1.77
C GLY A 174 3.92 2.29 2.46
N PHE A 175 3.93 2.37 3.79
CA PHE A 175 5.16 2.70 4.52
C PHE A 175 6.27 1.67 4.33
N ALA A 176 5.92 0.38 4.34
CA ALA A 176 6.90 -0.68 4.11
C ALA A 176 7.45 -0.63 2.67
N ALA A 177 6.60 -0.37 1.69
CA ALA A 177 6.99 -0.24 0.28
C ALA A 177 7.95 0.93 0.07
N ILE A 178 7.61 2.12 0.60
CA ILE A 178 8.46 3.31 0.54
C ILE A 178 9.81 3.06 1.21
N ALA A 179 9.78 2.47 2.41
CA ALA A 179 10.99 2.19 3.16
C ALA A 179 11.85 1.06 2.56
N GLY A 180 11.29 0.24 1.68
CA GLY A 180 11.95 -0.97 1.18
C GLY A 180 12.14 -2.03 2.27
N PHE A 181 11.24 -2.08 3.24
CA PHE A 181 11.28 -3.04 4.35
C PHE A 181 10.40 -4.26 4.08
N PRO A 182 10.76 -5.43 4.62
CA PRO A 182 9.99 -6.64 4.42
C PRO A 182 8.58 -6.51 5.02
N HIS A 183 7.60 -6.95 4.24
CA HIS A 183 6.18 -6.89 4.55
C HIS A 183 5.52 -8.20 4.10
N ILE A 184 4.72 -8.79 4.96
CA ILE A 184 3.93 -9.98 4.66
C ILE A 184 2.46 -9.75 5.07
N THR A 185 1.54 -10.23 4.25
CA THR A 185 0.11 -10.22 4.52
C THR A 185 -0.42 -11.65 4.61
N VAL A 186 -1.26 -11.89 5.61
CA VAL A 186 -2.02 -13.13 5.75
C VAL A 186 -3.51 -12.85 5.94
N PRO A 187 -4.41 -13.82 5.64
CA PRO A 187 -5.85 -13.62 5.79
C PRO A 187 -6.24 -13.33 7.25
N LEU A 188 -7.10 -12.33 7.45
CA LEU A 188 -7.63 -11.94 8.76
C LEU A 188 -9.11 -12.33 8.94
N SER A 189 -9.97 -11.82 8.07
CA SER A 189 -11.43 -11.96 8.20
C SER A 189 -12.13 -11.68 6.88
N LEU A 190 -13.45 -11.78 6.89
CA LEU A 190 -14.32 -11.29 5.81
C LEU A 190 -15.09 -10.06 6.31
N VAL A 191 -15.31 -9.10 5.40
CA VAL A 191 -16.15 -7.92 5.60
C VAL A 191 -17.14 -7.88 4.44
N ASN A 192 -18.41 -8.07 4.72
CA ASN A 192 -19.46 -8.22 3.70
C ASN A 192 -19.12 -9.31 2.65
N GLY A 193 -18.59 -10.44 3.10
CA GLY A 193 -18.15 -11.54 2.23
C GLY A 193 -16.81 -11.31 1.51
N LEU A 194 -16.18 -10.15 1.64
CA LEU A 194 -14.92 -9.82 0.96
C LEU A 194 -13.73 -10.00 1.92
N PRO A 195 -12.61 -10.59 1.47
CA PRO A 195 -11.48 -10.86 2.32
C PRO A 195 -10.71 -9.58 2.68
N VAL A 196 -10.27 -9.52 3.94
CA VAL A 196 -9.32 -8.52 4.45
C VAL A 196 -8.13 -9.20 5.10
N GLY A 197 -6.97 -8.57 5.01
CA GLY A 197 -5.71 -9.11 5.51
C GLY A 197 -5.16 -8.36 6.71
N VAL A 198 -4.25 -9.03 7.43
CA VAL A 198 -3.36 -8.43 8.41
C VAL A 198 -1.95 -8.38 7.86
N SER A 199 -1.30 -7.25 8.02
CA SER A 199 0.09 -7.00 7.61
C SER A 199 1.04 -7.10 8.79
N PHE A 200 2.20 -7.72 8.54
CA PHE A 200 3.35 -7.70 9.42
C PHE A 200 4.52 -7.03 8.69
N ILE A 201 5.10 -6.01 9.29
CA ILE A 201 6.21 -5.23 8.73
C ILE A 201 7.37 -5.32 9.71
N GLY A 202 8.53 -5.73 9.22
CA GLY A 202 9.73 -5.89 10.03
C GLY A 202 10.85 -4.92 9.66
N SER A 203 11.96 -5.01 10.38
CA SER A 203 13.20 -4.33 9.99
C SER A 203 13.80 -4.95 8.73
N ALA A 204 14.75 -4.25 8.10
CA ALA A 204 15.49 -4.81 6.97
C ALA A 204 16.09 -6.19 7.33
N TRP A 205 15.96 -7.14 6.41
CA TRP A 205 16.47 -8.53 6.53
C TRP A 205 15.83 -9.39 7.63
N SER A 206 14.59 -9.02 8.06
CA SER A 206 13.83 -9.80 9.07
C SER A 206 12.81 -10.77 8.47
N GLU A 207 12.91 -11.11 7.19
CA GLU A 207 11.94 -11.94 6.46
C GLU A 207 11.64 -13.26 7.14
N LYS A 208 12.67 -13.92 7.72
CA LYS A 208 12.49 -15.18 8.46
C LYS A 208 11.55 -15.00 9.65
N SER A 209 11.77 -13.99 10.47
CA SER A 209 10.95 -13.72 11.65
C SER A 209 9.53 -13.36 11.26
N LEU A 210 9.35 -12.57 10.18
CA LEU A 210 8.01 -12.25 9.66
C LEU A 210 7.27 -13.48 9.15
N LEU A 211 7.94 -14.39 8.45
CA LEU A 211 7.35 -15.65 7.99
C LEU A 211 6.90 -16.52 9.18
N GLU A 212 7.71 -16.61 10.25
CA GLU A 212 7.37 -17.36 11.45
C GLU A 212 6.15 -16.76 12.17
N MET A 213 6.09 -15.43 12.32
CA MET A 213 4.96 -14.72 12.94
C MET A 213 3.69 -14.87 12.10
N ALA A 214 3.78 -14.64 10.80
CA ALA A 214 2.65 -14.73 9.87
C ALA A 214 2.11 -16.16 9.81
N TYR A 215 2.97 -17.16 9.75
CA TYR A 215 2.58 -18.58 9.80
C TYR A 215 1.86 -18.92 11.10
N ALA A 216 2.42 -18.53 12.25
CA ALA A 216 1.79 -18.78 13.55
C ALA A 216 0.40 -18.11 13.63
N PHE A 217 0.29 -16.88 13.15
CA PHE A 217 -0.98 -16.16 13.09
C PHE A 217 -1.99 -16.87 12.19
N GLU A 218 -1.61 -17.21 10.97
CA GLU A 218 -2.47 -17.86 9.98
C GLU A 218 -2.98 -19.22 10.48
N GLN A 219 -2.13 -20.03 11.12
CA GLN A 219 -2.54 -21.34 11.66
C GLN A 219 -3.52 -21.24 12.83
N PHE A 220 -3.48 -20.15 13.60
CA PHE A 220 -4.34 -19.94 14.74
C PHE A 220 -5.63 -19.17 14.39
N ASN A 221 -5.53 -18.23 13.46
CA ASN A 221 -6.63 -17.35 13.08
C ASN A 221 -7.69 -18.13 12.28
N GLN A 222 -8.95 -18.05 12.73
CA GLN A 222 -10.08 -18.56 11.95
C GLN A 222 -10.67 -17.42 11.11
N VAL A 223 -10.56 -17.55 9.80
CA VAL A 223 -11.16 -16.61 8.86
C VAL A 223 -12.68 -16.79 8.86
N GLY A 224 -13.41 -15.75 9.15
CA GLY A 224 -14.87 -15.71 9.17
C GLY A 224 -15.38 -14.29 9.01
N GLU A 225 -16.69 -14.12 8.86
CA GLU A 225 -17.32 -12.80 8.81
C GLU A 225 -17.10 -12.05 10.12
N ILE A 226 -16.81 -10.74 10.02
CA ILE A 226 -16.74 -9.85 11.18
C ILE A 226 -18.14 -9.27 11.43
N GLU A 227 -18.69 -9.50 12.63
CA GLU A 227 -20.02 -9.04 13.02
C GLU A 227 -20.01 -7.67 13.70
#